data_42d43e0e2d8c1a54593ed070996aef03
#
_entry.id   42d43e0e2d8c1a54593ed070996aef03
#
_cell.length_a   1.000
_cell.length_b   1.000
_cell.length_c   1.000
_cell.angle_alpha   90.00
_cell.angle_beta   90.00
_cell.angle_gamma   90.00
#
_symmetry.space_group_name_H-M   'P 1'
#
loop_
_entity.id
_entity.type
_entity.pdbx_description
1 polymer ?
#
loop_
_entity_poly.entity_id
_entity_poly.type
_entity_poly.pdbx_seq_one_letter_code
_entity_poly.pdbx_strand_id
1 'polypeptide(L)'
;DISFTLHEKEIIRLEADEVALLLDEVESGENLTKQQLYYHQKTKVRDIALLTLLLGTGIRVSECVGIDLQDIDFKNNGIKIRRKGGYEAVIYFGEEVETALLDYLEQRNHIIPAEGNENALFLSLQNKRISVRAVEKLVKKYASLVTNLKKITPHKLRSTYGTSLYRETGDIYLVADVLGHKDVNTTRKHYAAIAAGWLLMSFDYEKIKTKIKNQSVEPTNSVE
;
A
#
# COMPACT_ATOMS: atom_id res chain seq x y z
N ASP A 1 -14.25 13.62 -39.24
CA ASP A 1 -13.31 13.77 -38.09
C ASP A 1 -13.99 13.31 -36.82
N ILE A 2 -13.79 12.04 -36.47
CA ILE A 2 -14.24 11.47 -35.21
C ILE A 2 -13.05 11.57 -34.26
N SER A 3 -13.00 12.65 -33.48
CA SER A 3 -12.05 12.76 -32.40
C SER A 3 -12.49 11.83 -31.26
N PHE A 4 -11.89 10.65 -31.19
CA PHE A 4 -11.97 9.80 -29.99
C PHE A 4 -11.15 10.47 -28.88
N THR A 5 -11.78 11.29 -28.08
CA THR A 5 -11.24 11.67 -26.78
C THR A 5 -11.46 10.49 -25.83
N LEU A 6 -10.52 9.56 -25.80
CA LEU A 6 -10.37 8.62 -24.70
C LEU A 6 -10.03 9.43 -23.46
N HIS A 7 -11.04 9.78 -22.67
CA HIS A 7 -10.85 10.19 -21.30
C HIS A 7 -10.49 8.93 -20.48
N GLU A 8 -9.27 8.45 -20.64
CA GLU A 8 -8.70 7.46 -19.73
C GLU A 8 -8.59 8.14 -18.35
N LYS A 9 -9.44 7.71 -17.44
CA LYS A 9 -9.35 8.12 -16.05
C LYS A 9 -8.01 7.64 -15.51
N GLU A 10 -7.07 8.55 -15.36
CA GLU A 10 -5.77 8.26 -14.76
C GLU A 10 -5.97 7.57 -13.41
N ILE A 11 -5.32 6.41 -13.22
CA ILE A 11 -5.39 5.69 -11.95
C ILE A 11 -4.54 6.44 -10.94
N ILE A 12 -5.19 7.14 -10.03
CA ILE A 12 -4.52 7.82 -8.93
C ILE A 12 -3.96 6.76 -7.97
N ARG A 13 -2.64 6.71 -7.87
CA ARG A 13 -1.87 5.82 -7.01
C ARG A 13 -0.61 6.51 -6.53
N LEU A 14 0.08 5.89 -5.56
CA LEU A 14 1.43 6.26 -5.19
C LEU A 14 2.43 5.53 -6.09
N GLU A 15 3.50 6.21 -6.48
CA GLU A 15 4.67 5.57 -7.08
C GLU A 15 5.60 5.02 -5.97
N ALA A 16 6.59 4.21 -6.33
CA ALA A 16 7.44 3.53 -5.36
C ALA A 16 8.21 4.48 -4.43
N ASP A 17 8.70 5.59 -4.95
CA ASP A 17 9.34 6.67 -4.18
C ASP A 17 8.37 7.37 -3.23
N GLU A 18 7.13 7.61 -3.66
CA GLU A 18 6.08 8.18 -2.81
C GLU A 18 5.66 7.21 -1.69
N VAL A 19 5.67 5.90 -1.94
CA VAL A 19 5.43 4.88 -0.90
C VAL A 19 6.54 4.91 0.15
N ALA A 20 7.80 4.95 -0.28
CA ALA A 20 8.94 5.05 0.62
C ALA A 20 8.86 6.32 1.49
N LEU A 21 8.60 7.48 0.88
CA LEU A 21 8.43 8.74 1.59
C LEU A 21 7.25 8.71 2.57
N LEU A 22 6.13 8.05 2.20
CA LEU A 22 4.98 7.89 3.09
C LEU A 22 5.35 7.12 4.35
N LEU A 23 6.05 6.00 4.23
CA LEU A 23 6.47 5.18 5.35
C LEU A 23 7.52 5.91 6.22
N ASP A 24 8.46 6.63 5.59
CA ASP A 24 9.43 7.47 6.30
C ASP A 24 8.75 8.57 7.13
N GLU A 25 7.71 9.23 6.58
CA GLU A 25 6.92 10.21 7.33
C GLU A 25 6.16 9.59 8.50
N VAL A 26 5.65 8.38 8.34
CA VAL A 26 4.98 7.68 9.45
C VAL A 26 5.98 7.30 10.53
N GLU A 27 7.19 6.95 10.16
CA GLU A 27 8.25 6.59 11.11
C GLU A 27 8.84 7.81 11.82
N SER A 28 9.26 8.81 11.07
CA SER A 28 9.94 9.99 11.61
C SER A 28 8.98 11.01 12.23
N GLY A 29 7.88 11.29 11.55
CA GLY A 29 6.94 12.36 11.91
C GLY A 29 7.51 13.78 11.72
N GLU A 30 8.58 13.94 10.94
CA GLU A 30 9.33 15.20 10.83
C GLU A 30 8.47 16.37 10.35
N ASN A 31 7.52 16.12 9.45
CA ASN A 31 6.66 17.17 8.90
C ASN A 31 5.33 17.33 9.64
N LEU A 32 5.17 16.66 10.79
CA LEU A 32 3.96 16.77 11.62
C LEU A 32 3.99 18.07 12.46
N THR A 33 2.80 18.64 12.67
CA THR A 33 2.64 19.74 13.65
C THR A 33 2.92 19.25 15.07
N LYS A 34 3.24 20.17 16.00
CA LYS A 34 3.49 19.83 17.41
C LYS A 34 2.35 19.01 18.03
N GLN A 35 1.10 19.36 17.71
CA GLN A 35 -0.06 18.60 18.20
C GLN A 35 -0.15 17.20 17.59
N GLN A 36 0.11 17.07 16.30
CA GLN A 36 0.12 15.77 15.62
C GLN A 36 1.26 14.90 16.14
N LEU A 37 2.44 15.48 16.39
CA LEU A 37 3.61 14.76 16.91
C LEU A 37 3.36 14.16 18.29
N TYR A 38 2.64 14.87 19.18
CA TYR A 38 2.24 14.33 20.48
C TYR A 38 1.43 13.03 20.36
N TYR A 39 0.48 12.98 19.43
CA TYR A 39 -0.30 11.76 19.18
C TYR A 39 0.50 10.71 18.41
N HIS A 40 1.35 11.15 17.49
CA HIS A 40 2.21 10.29 16.69
C HIS A 40 3.09 9.40 17.55
N GLN A 41 3.71 9.94 18.60
CA GLN A 41 4.54 9.17 19.53
C GLN A 41 3.81 7.97 20.16
N LYS A 42 2.48 8.05 20.30
CA LYS A 42 1.64 6.98 20.85
C LYS A 42 1.14 6.00 19.80
N THR A 43 1.08 6.41 18.56
CA THR A 43 0.40 5.65 17.50
C THR A 43 1.33 5.19 16.38
N LYS A 44 2.57 5.65 16.34
CA LYS A 44 3.45 5.45 15.19
C LYS A 44 3.65 3.97 14.85
N VAL A 45 3.89 3.11 15.83
CA VAL A 45 4.12 1.67 15.58
C VAL A 45 2.87 1.01 15.00
N ARG A 46 1.69 1.35 15.54
CA ARG A 46 0.41 0.93 14.97
C ARG A 46 0.22 1.46 13.54
N ASP A 47 0.50 2.74 13.33
CA ASP A 47 0.26 3.41 12.05
C ASP A 47 1.19 2.84 10.96
N ILE A 48 2.44 2.52 11.29
CA ILE A 48 3.37 1.81 10.43
C ILE A 48 2.81 0.43 10.07
N ALA A 49 2.43 -0.39 11.05
CA ALA A 49 1.90 -1.72 10.82
C ALA A 49 0.65 -1.69 9.92
N LEU A 50 -0.26 -0.75 10.18
CA LEU A 50 -1.50 -0.60 9.43
C LEU A 50 -1.25 -0.18 7.98
N LEU A 51 -0.40 0.82 7.74
CA LEU A 51 -0.08 1.28 6.38
C LEU A 51 0.75 0.24 5.61
N THR A 52 1.72 -0.39 6.25
CA THR A 52 2.50 -1.47 5.63
C THR A 52 1.61 -2.65 5.25
N LEU A 53 0.64 -3.01 6.10
CA LEU A 53 -0.34 -4.05 5.78
C LEU A 53 -1.21 -3.67 4.58
N LEU A 54 -1.76 -2.45 4.53
CA LEU A 54 -2.58 -1.98 3.41
C LEU A 54 -1.80 -1.94 2.09
N LEU A 55 -0.56 -1.47 2.13
CA LEU A 55 0.33 -1.36 0.96
C LEU A 55 0.89 -2.72 0.52
N GLY A 56 1.15 -3.64 1.46
CA GLY A 56 1.77 -4.93 1.17
C GLY A 56 0.78 -6.05 0.84
N THR A 57 -0.53 -5.84 1.02
CA THR A 57 -1.54 -6.87 0.77
C THR A 57 -2.70 -6.41 -0.11
N GLY A 58 -2.90 -5.12 -0.23
CA GLY A 58 -4.00 -4.55 -0.99
C GLY A 58 -5.40 -4.85 -0.44
N ILE A 59 -5.55 -5.28 0.82
CA ILE A 59 -6.86 -5.52 1.43
C ILE A 59 -7.69 -4.25 1.51
N ARG A 60 -9.01 -4.41 1.61
CA ARG A 60 -9.91 -3.27 1.81
C ARG A 60 -9.78 -2.74 3.23
N VAL A 61 -9.98 -1.43 3.40
CA VAL A 61 -9.94 -0.81 4.73
C VAL A 61 -10.92 -1.47 5.71
N SER A 62 -12.10 -1.88 5.24
CA SER A 62 -13.08 -2.60 6.06
C SER A 62 -12.61 -3.98 6.47
N GLU A 63 -11.89 -4.68 5.60
CA GLU A 63 -11.25 -5.97 5.91
C GLU A 63 -10.14 -5.77 6.95
N CYS A 64 -9.30 -4.75 6.77
CA CYS A 64 -8.20 -4.42 7.67
C CYS A 64 -8.66 -4.13 9.10
N VAL A 65 -9.66 -3.27 9.28
CA VAL A 65 -10.18 -2.92 10.62
C VAL A 65 -10.92 -4.08 11.30
N GLY A 66 -11.38 -5.05 10.50
CA GLY A 66 -12.08 -6.25 10.97
C GLY A 66 -11.17 -7.37 11.44
N ILE A 67 -9.86 -7.28 11.27
CA ILE A 67 -8.91 -8.34 11.65
C ILE A 67 -8.89 -8.49 13.18
N ASP A 68 -8.96 -9.73 13.63
CA ASP A 68 -8.75 -10.13 15.01
C ASP A 68 -7.33 -10.69 15.21
N LEU A 69 -6.82 -10.67 16.44
CA LEU A 69 -5.50 -11.21 16.79
C LEU A 69 -5.33 -12.66 16.32
N GLN A 70 -6.37 -13.48 16.48
CA GLN A 70 -6.39 -14.87 16.08
C GLN A 70 -6.46 -15.13 14.57
N ASP A 71 -6.72 -14.09 13.77
CA ASP A 71 -6.79 -14.22 12.31
C ASP A 71 -5.40 -14.26 11.65
N ILE A 72 -4.33 -13.97 12.41
CA ILE A 72 -2.96 -13.92 11.88
C ILE A 72 -2.24 -15.24 12.14
N ASP A 73 -1.71 -15.82 11.10
CA ASP A 73 -0.84 -17.00 11.12
C ASP A 73 0.57 -16.63 10.67
N PHE A 74 1.44 -16.34 11.63
CA PHE A 74 2.84 -16.02 11.35
C PHE A 74 3.66 -17.22 10.87
N LYS A 75 3.21 -18.44 11.12
CA LYS A 75 3.92 -19.64 10.63
C LYS A 75 3.85 -19.75 9.12
N ASN A 76 2.71 -19.35 8.54
CA ASN A 76 2.45 -19.43 7.11
C ASN A 76 2.36 -18.03 6.46
N ASN A 77 2.64 -16.97 7.20
CA ASN A 77 2.54 -15.56 6.76
C ASN A 77 1.19 -15.23 6.11
N GLY A 78 0.11 -15.71 6.76
CA GLY A 78 -1.25 -15.56 6.27
C GLY A 78 -2.15 -14.80 7.24
N ILE A 79 -3.12 -14.09 6.71
CA ILE A 79 -4.18 -13.43 7.48
C ILE A 79 -5.52 -13.85 6.92
N LYS A 80 -6.38 -14.34 7.80
CA LYS A 80 -7.77 -14.62 7.47
C LYS A 80 -8.57 -13.31 7.49
N ILE A 81 -9.20 -12.99 6.37
CA ILE A 81 -10.05 -11.80 6.21
C ILE A 81 -11.48 -12.19 5.88
N ARG A 82 -12.43 -11.35 6.31
CA ARG A 82 -13.85 -11.50 5.99
C ARG A 82 -14.25 -10.50 4.93
N ARG A 83 -14.55 -11.00 3.73
CA ARG A 83 -14.95 -10.19 2.56
C ARG A 83 -16.46 -9.90 2.59
N LYS A 84 -16.85 -8.90 1.80
CA LYS A 84 -18.27 -8.55 1.63
C LYS A 84 -19.10 -9.79 1.21
N GLY A 85 -20.17 -10.06 1.94
CA GLY A 85 -21.03 -11.24 1.76
C GLY A 85 -20.66 -12.42 2.66
N GLY A 86 -19.78 -12.22 3.66
CA GLY A 86 -19.44 -13.23 4.66
C GLY A 86 -18.39 -14.25 4.21
N TYR A 87 -17.83 -14.10 3.01
CA TYR A 87 -16.78 -15.00 2.53
C TYR A 87 -15.47 -14.78 3.26
N GLU A 88 -14.88 -15.85 3.76
CA GLU A 88 -13.53 -15.83 4.30
C GLU A 88 -12.51 -16.07 3.18
N ALA A 89 -11.37 -15.38 3.28
CA ALA A 89 -10.23 -15.58 2.40
C ALA A 89 -8.96 -15.47 3.24
N VAL A 90 -7.92 -16.18 2.83
CA VAL A 90 -6.57 -15.99 3.38
C VAL A 90 -5.78 -15.16 2.40
N ILE A 91 -5.16 -14.11 2.91
CA ILE A 91 -4.17 -13.31 2.17
C ILE A 91 -2.80 -13.59 2.75
N TYR A 92 -1.78 -13.53 1.91
CA TYR A 92 -0.41 -13.74 2.34
C TYR A 92 0.35 -12.41 2.36
N PHE A 93 1.31 -12.30 3.25
CA PHE A 93 2.13 -11.10 3.42
C PHE A 93 3.61 -11.43 3.40
N GLY A 94 4.43 -10.45 3.01
CA GLY A 94 5.89 -10.55 3.01
C GLY A 94 6.52 -10.14 4.32
N GLU A 95 7.84 -10.22 4.37
CA GLU A 95 8.69 -9.96 5.54
C GLU A 95 8.50 -8.55 6.13
N GLU A 96 8.30 -7.55 5.28
CA GLU A 96 8.09 -6.16 5.73
C GLU A 96 6.79 -6.02 6.55
N VAL A 97 5.72 -6.68 6.11
CA VAL A 97 4.43 -6.69 6.83
C VAL A 97 4.57 -7.50 8.11
N GLU A 98 5.25 -8.65 8.06
CA GLU A 98 5.52 -9.49 9.23
C GLU A 98 6.22 -8.69 10.32
N THR A 99 7.34 -8.05 10.00
CA THR A 99 8.13 -7.24 10.93
C THR A 99 7.28 -6.14 11.55
N ALA A 100 6.56 -5.37 10.74
CA ALA A 100 5.72 -4.27 11.21
C ALA A 100 4.57 -4.75 12.11
N LEU A 101 3.98 -5.91 11.82
CA LEU A 101 2.94 -6.51 12.64
C LEU A 101 3.50 -7.02 13.98
N LEU A 102 4.66 -7.65 13.99
CA LEU A 102 5.30 -8.15 15.21
C LEU A 102 5.66 -7.00 16.15
N ASP A 103 6.25 -5.92 15.64
CA ASP A 103 6.56 -4.71 16.42
C ASP A 103 5.29 -4.11 17.03
N TYR A 104 4.21 -4.03 16.24
CA TYR A 104 2.95 -3.53 16.77
C TYR A 104 2.33 -4.48 17.80
N LEU A 105 2.38 -5.79 17.61
CA LEU A 105 1.85 -6.75 18.56
C LEU A 105 2.57 -6.70 19.90
N GLU A 106 3.87 -6.46 19.92
CA GLU A 106 4.61 -6.22 21.16
C GLU A 106 4.01 -5.03 21.93
N GLN A 107 3.79 -3.89 21.26
CA GLN A 107 3.12 -2.74 21.87
C GLN A 107 1.67 -3.06 22.25
N ARG A 108 0.92 -3.74 21.36
CA ARG A 108 -0.49 -4.09 21.53
C ARG A 108 -0.74 -4.93 22.77
N ASN A 109 0.18 -5.83 23.11
CA ASN A 109 0.08 -6.71 24.28
C ASN A 109 0.15 -5.96 25.62
N HIS A 110 0.67 -4.74 25.63
CA HIS A 110 0.70 -3.87 26.81
C HIS A 110 -0.51 -2.92 26.92
N ILE A 111 -1.41 -2.93 25.94
CA ILE A 111 -2.62 -2.11 25.94
C ILE A 111 -3.77 -2.92 26.51
N ILE A 112 -4.46 -2.39 27.50
CA ILE A 112 -5.71 -2.94 28.01
C ILE A 112 -6.84 -2.47 27.09
N PRO A 113 -7.48 -3.35 26.29
CA PRO A 113 -8.56 -2.96 25.41
C PRO A 113 -9.80 -2.52 26.21
N ALA A 114 -10.63 -1.67 25.61
CA ALA A 114 -11.96 -1.41 26.12
C ALA A 114 -12.82 -2.66 25.99
N GLU A 115 -13.76 -2.83 26.90
CA GLU A 115 -14.71 -3.96 26.92
C GLU A 115 -15.29 -4.25 25.53
N GLY A 116 -15.27 -5.52 25.13
CA GLY A 116 -15.74 -6.00 23.83
C GLY A 116 -14.78 -5.75 22.65
N ASN A 117 -13.55 -5.30 22.93
CA ASN A 117 -12.53 -5.04 21.89
C ASN A 117 -11.25 -5.87 22.11
N GLU A 118 -11.30 -6.89 22.93
CA GLU A 118 -10.14 -7.70 23.36
C GLU A 118 -9.44 -8.36 22.18
N ASN A 119 -10.21 -8.84 21.21
CA ASN A 119 -9.70 -9.54 20.03
C ASN A 119 -9.26 -8.63 18.89
N ALA A 120 -9.61 -7.34 18.92
CA ALA A 120 -9.27 -6.45 17.82
C ALA A 120 -7.76 -6.32 17.63
N LEU A 121 -7.27 -6.52 16.40
CA LEU A 121 -5.86 -6.31 16.08
C LEU A 121 -5.49 -4.84 16.27
N PHE A 122 -6.13 -3.95 15.54
CA PHE A 122 -5.81 -2.52 15.59
C PHE A 122 -6.73 -1.77 16.53
N LEU A 123 -6.13 -1.08 17.52
CA LEU A 123 -6.84 -0.27 18.49
C LEU A 123 -6.66 1.24 18.23
N SER A 124 -7.72 1.99 18.48
CA SER A 124 -7.69 3.45 18.54
C SER A 124 -7.03 3.93 19.84
N LEU A 125 -6.80 5.24 19.97
CA LEU A 125 -6.36 5.86 21.23
C LEU A 125 -7.35 5.71 22.40
N GLN A 126 -8.59 5.30 22.11
CA GLN A 126 -9.61 4.96 23.11
C GLN A 126 -9.60 3.47 23.47
N ASN A 127 -8.60 2.72 23.01
CA ASN A 127 -8.47 1.27 23.20
C ASN A 127 -9.65 0.45 22.64
N LYS A 128 -10.36 1.01 21.67
CA LYS A 128 -11.43 0.36 20.92
C LYS A 128 -10.90 -0.04 19.53
N ARG A 129 -11.54 -1.03 18.91
CA ARG A 129 -11.26 -1.37 17.50
C ARG A 129 -11.23 -0.10 16.65
N ILE A 130 -10.17 0.06 15.88
CA ILE A 130 -10.04 1.23 14.99
C ILE A 130 -11.16 1.23 13.95
N SER A 131 -11.72 2.40 13.67
CA SER A 131 -12.79 2.52 12.67
C SER A 131 -12.22 2.79 11.27
N VAL A 132 -12.99 2.46 10.23
CA VAL A 132 -12.69 2.80 8.84
C VAL A 132 -12.38 4.29 8.70
N ARG A 133 -13.20 5.15 9.31
CA ARG A 133 -13.02 6.61 9.27
C ARG A 133 -11.73 7.08 9.92
N ALA A 134 -11.29 6.41 10.99
CA ALA A 134 -10.01 6.72 11.65
C ALA A 134 -8.84 6.38 10.72
N VAL A 135 -8.89 5.24 10.03
CA VAL A 135 -7.89 4.84 9.03
C VAL A 135 -7.87 5.78 7.83
N GLU A 136 -9.03 6.18 7.31
CA GLU A 136 -9.11 7.18 6.23
C GLU A 136 -8.47 8.51 6.61
N LYS A 137 -8.71 8.99 7.83
CA LYS A 137 -8.06 10.22 8.35
C LYS A 137 -6.55 10.05 8.50
N LEU A 138 -6.11 8.89 8.97
CA LEU A 138 -4.70 8.55 9.13
C LEU A 138 -3.99 8.54 7.77
N VAL A 139 -4.52 7.84 6.78
CA VAL A 139 -3.98 7.80 5.42
C VAL A 139 -3.92 9.21 4.83
N LYS A 140 -5.01 9.99 4.95
CA LYS A 140 -5.04 11.38 4.46
C LYS A 140 -3.97 12.24 5.14
N LYS A 141 -3.80 12.12 6.47
CA LYS A 141 -2.83 12.89 7.24
C LYS A 141 -1.42 12.70 6.68
N TYR A 142 -0.94 11.46 6.60
CA TYR A 142 0.42 11.19 6.16
C TYR A 142 0.62 11.41 4.66
N ALA A 143 -0.34 11.00 3.82
CA ALA A 143 -0.23 11.18 2.38
C ALA A 143 -0.19 12.66 1.97
N SER A 144 -0.87 13.54 2.69
CA SER A 144 -0.82 14.99 2.41
C SER A 144 0.55 15.62 2.68
N LEU A 145 1.42 14.98 3.43
CA LEU A 145 2.79 15.41 3.67
C LEU A 145 3.73 15.01 2.52
N VAL A 146 3.36 13.99 1.76
CA VAL A 146 4.17 13.43 0.67
C VAL A 146 3.74 13.95 -0.70
N THR A 147 2.44 14.11 -0.93
CA THR A 147 1.91 14.57 -2.21
C THR A 147 0.75 15.53 -2.04
N ASN A 148 0.87 16.71 -2.66
CA ASN A 148 -0.19 17.73 -2.66
C ASN A 148 -1.14 17.58 -3.87
N LEU A 149 -0.71 16.86 -4.91
CA LEU A 149 -1.43 16.76 -6.17
C LEU A 149 -2.40 15.58 -6.20
N LYS A 150 -2.16 14.56 -5.36
CA LYS A 150 -2.92 13.32 -5.34
C LYS A 150 -3.76 13.22 -4.07
N LYS A 151 -5.06 13.02 -4.21
CA LYS A 151 -5.94 12.69 -3.09
C LYS A 151 -5.84 11.20 -2.79
N ILE A 152 -4.99 10.84 -1.85
CA ILE A 152 -4.75 9.46 -1.45
C ILE A 152 -5.75 9.02 -0.37
N THR A 153 -6.34 7.86 -0.57
CA THR A 153 -7.29 7.20 0.31
C THR A 153 -6.87 5.73 0.48
N PRO A 154 -7.41 4.96 1.44
CA PRO A 154 -7.14 3.53 1.53
C PRO A 154 -7.41 2.77 0.23
N HIS A 155 -8.43 3.17 -0.53
CA HIS A 155 -8.70 2.59 -1.84
C HIS A 155 -7.55 2.85 -2.85
N LYS A 156 -6.89 4.01 -2.74
CA LYS A 156 -5.73 4.34 -3.59
C LYS A 156 -4.48 3.56 -3.18
N LEU A 157 -4.31 3.24 -1.89
CA LEU A 157 -3.26 2.33 -1.44
C LEU A 157 -3.47 0.92 -1.99
N ARG A 158 -4.72 0.46 -2.05
CA ARG A 158 -5.07 -0.80 -2.70
C ARG A 158 -4.77 -0.78 -4.21
N SER A 159 -5.07 0.33 -4.91
CA SER A 159 -4.71 0.52 -6.31
C SER A 159 -3.19 0.53 -6.52
N THR A 160 -2.44 1.10 -5.58
CA THR A 160 -0.97 1.08 -5.56
C THR A 160 -0.44 -0.35 -5.51
N TYR A 161 -0.95 -1.16 -4.57
CA TYR A 161 -0.60 -2.59 -4.47
C TYR A 161 -0.95 -3.36 -5.75
N GLY A 162 -2.18 -3.22 -6.24
CA GLY A 162 -2.62 -3.92 -7.44
C GLY A 162 -1.81 -3.55 -8.68
N THR A 163 -1.38 -2.29 -8.80
CA THR A 163 -0.48 -1.83 -9.86
C THR A 163 0.89 -2.49 -9.76
N SER A 164 1.48 -2.54 -8.56
CA SER A 164 2.78 -3.18 -8.34
C SER A 164 2.70 -4.67 -8.66
N LEU A 165 1.68 -5.36 -8.16
CA LEU A 165 1.46 -6.78 -8.43
C LEU A 165 1.31 -7.07 -9.94
N TYR A 166 0.56 -6.22 -10.66
CA TYR A 166 0.42 -6.36 -12.10
C TYR A 166 1.74 -6.08 -12.84
N ARG A 167 2.51 -5.09 -12.40
CA ARG A 167 3.83 -4.79 -12.97
C ARG A 167 4.81 -5.93 -12.79
N GLU A 168 4.79 -6.60 -11.66
CA GLU A 168 5.68 -7.72 -11.35
C GLU A 168 5.31 -8.99 -12.09
N THR A 169 4.01 -9.28 -12.21
CA THR A 169 3.52 -10.59 -12.69
C THR A 169 3.02 -10.56 -14.12
N GLY A 170 2.56 -9.41 -14.62
CA GLY A 170 1.85 -9.30 -15.91
C GLY A 170 0.50 -10.03 -15.94
N ASP A 171 0.06 -10.59 -14.80
CA ASP A 171 -1.13 -11.45 -14.72
C ASP A 171 -2.31 -10.70 -14.10
N ILE A 172 -3.23 -10.27 -14.95
CA ILE A 172 -4.44 -9.55 -14.53
C ILE A 172 -5.43 -10.45 -13.77
N TYR A 173 -5.42 -11.76 -14.02
CA TYR A 173 -6.27 -12.72 -13.33
C TYR A 173 -5.80 -12.93 -11.91
N LEU A 174 -4.48 -13.03 -11.72
CA LEU A 174 -3.88 -13.06 -10.39
C LEU A 174 -4.22 -11.80 -9.58
N VAL A 175 -4.09 -10.62 -10.18
CA VAL A 175 -4.46 -9.35 -9.54
C VAL A 175 -5.93 -9.35 -9.13
N ALA A 176 -6.84 -9.81 -10.02
CA ALA A 176 -8.26 -9.89 -9.73
C ALA A 176 -8.56 -10.84 -8.56
N ASP A 177 -7.91 -11.99 -8.53
CA ASP A 177 -8.09 -13.00 -7.48
C ASP A 177 -7.60 -12.50 -6.13
N VAL A 178 -6.36 -12.02 -6.05
CA VAL A 178 -5.77 -11.48 -4.81
C VAL A 178 -6.59 -10.33 -4.26
N LEU A 179 -7.02 -9.39 -5.12
CA LEU A 179 -7.88 -8.30 -4.71
C LEU A 179 -9.33 -8.75 -4.44
N GLY A 180 -9.73 -9.97 -4.80
CA GLY A 180 -11.09 -10.48 -4.63
C GLY A 180 -12.12 -9.70 -5.44
N HIS A 181 -11.81 -9.41 -6.68
CA HIS A 181 -12.76 -8.88 -7.64
C HIS A 181 -13.57 -10.03 -8.23
N LYS A 182 -14.90 -9.97 -8.14
CA LYS A 182 -15.80 -10.97 -8.70
C LYS A 182 -15.80 -10.99 -10.24
N ASP A 183 -15.51 -9.83 -10.84
CA ASP A 183 -15.46 -9.65 -12.29
C ASP A 183 -14.07 -9.16 -12.70
N VAL A 184 -13.37 -10.02 -13.44
CA VAL A 184 -12.04 -9.72 -14.02
C VAL A 184 -12.09 -8.52 -14.98
N ASN A 185 -13.22 -8.28 -15.63
CA ASN A 185 -13.37 -7.13 -16.52
C ASN A 185 -13.24 -5.80 -15.76
N THR A 186 -13.68 -5.73 -14.50
CA THR A 186 -13.45 -4.57 -13.64
C THR A 186 -11.96 -4.34 -13.43
N THR A 187 -11.20 -5.39 -13.14
CA THR A 187 -9.74 -5.33 -12.98
C THR A 187 -9.08 -4.97 -14.31
N ARG A 188 -9.48 -5.62 -15.40
CA ARG A 188 -8.94 -5.38 -16.74
C ARG A 188 -9.10 -3.91 -17.18
N LYS A 189 -10.30 -3.33 -17.02
CA LYS A 189 -10.56 -1.92 -17.33
C LYS A 189 -9.70 -0.98 -16.47
N HIS A 190 -9.51 -1.35 -15.20
CA HIS A 190 -8.75 -0.52 -14.26
C HIS A 190 -7.24 -0.52 -14.55
N TYR A 191 -6.69 -1.66 -15.01
CA TYR A 191 -5.25 -1.82 -15.23
C TYR A 191 -4.83 -1.83 -16.72
N ALA A 192 -5.78 -1.77 -17.68
CA ALA A 192 -5.47 -1.76 -19.11
C ALA A 192 -4.59 -0.56 -19.52
N ALA A 193 -4.83 0.61 -18.94
CA ALA A 193 -4.04 1.81 -19.18
C ALA A 193 -2.57 1.66 -18.71
N ILE A 194 -2.34 0.86 -17.67
CA ILE A 194 -1.00 0.56 -17.17
C ILE A 194 -0.23 -0.32 -18.17
N ALA A 195 -0.89 -1.30 -18.76
CA ALA A 195 -0.29 -2.16 -19.78
C ALA A 195 0.11 -1.37 -21.04
N ALA A 196 -0.74 -0.45 -21.48
CA ALA A 196 -0.44 0.43 -22.62
C ALA A 196 0.73 1.38 -22.33
N GLY A 197 0.79 1.97 -21.12
CA GLY A 197 1.89 2.83 -20.69
C GLY A 197 3.21 2.06 -20.56
N TRP A 198 3.17 0.80 -20.19
CA TRP A 198 4.36 -0.07 -20.08
C TRP A 198 4.98 -0.40 -21.44
N LEU A 199 4.15 -0.60 -22.46
CA LEU A 199 4.64 -0.83 -23.81
C LEU A 199 5.45 0.38 -24.33
N LEU A 200 5.02 1.59 -23.99
CA LEU A 200 5.72 2.82 -24.32
C LEU A 200 7.01 3.02 -23.48
N MET A 201 6.97 2.72 -22.19
CA MET A 201 8.14 2.84 -21.30
C MET A 201 9.20 1.76 -21.56
N SER A 202 8.84 0.55 -21.96
CA SER A 202 9.79 -0.48 -22.32
C SER A 202 10.60 -0.11 -23.57
N PHE A 203 10.00 0.61 -24.51
CA PHE A 203 10.72 1.17 -25.67
C PHE A 203 11.72 2.26 -25.25
N ASP A 204 11.39 3.09 -24.29
CA ASP A 204 12.31 4.14 -23.79
C ASP A 204 13.40 3.58 -22.89
N TYR A 205 13.12 2.53 -22.12
CA TYR A 205 14.11 1.87 -21.27
C TYR A 205 15.24 1.23 -22.09
N GLU A 206 14.92 0.56 -23.18
CA GLU A 206 15.96 0.01 -24.08
C GLU A 206 16.79 1.10 -24.76
N LYS A 207 16.17 2.24 -25.12
CA LYS A 207 16.90 3.43 -25.62
C LYS A 207 17.83 4.04 -24.57
N ILE A 208 17.38 4.13 -23.32
CA ILE A 208 18.19 4.64 -22.20
C ILE A 208 19.34 3.69 -21.90
N LYS A 209 19.09 2.38 -21.88
CA LYS A 209 20.10 1.35 -21.65
C LYS A 209 21.19 1.37 -22.73
N THR A 210 20.80 1.56 -23.99
CA THR A 210 21.73 1.69 -25.11
C THR A 210 22.57 2.97 -25.01
N LYS A 211 21.97 4.08 -24.57
CA LYS A 211 22.67 5.36 -24.35
C LYS A 211 23.69 5.27 -23.22
N ILE A 212 23.35 4.63 -22.11
CA ILE A 212 24.25 4.42 -20.97
C ILE A 212 25.43 3.52 -21.38
N LYS A 213 25.17 2.46 -22.16
CA LYS A 213 26.20 1.55 -22.65
C LYS A 213 27.18 2.22 -23.62
N ASN A 214 26.71 3.17 -24.41
CA ASN A 214 27.56 3.93 -25.36
C ASN A 214 28.37 5.05 -24.69
N GLN A 215 27.97 5.54 -23.52
CA GLN A 215 28.71 6.51 -22.73
C GLN A 215 29.81 5.89 -21.84
N SER A 216 29.74 4.59 -21.59
CA SER A 216 30.75 3.84 -20.80
C SER A 216 31.92 3.28 -21.63
N VAL A 217 32.00 3.63 -22.92
CA VAL A 217 33.06 3.15 -23.85
C VAL A 217 33.92 4.30 -24.40
N GLU A 218 34.17 5.36 -23.65
CA GLU A 218 35.28 6.25 -23.99
C GLU A 218 36.53 5.79 -23.26
N PRO A 219 37.57 5.39 -23.99
CA PRO A 219 38.85 5.05 -23.38
C PRO A 219 39.55 6.35 -22.93
N THR A 220 39.86 6.42 -21.66
CA THR A 220 40.85 7.37 -21.14
C THR A 220 42.16 7.16 -21.86
N ASN A 221 42.46 7.95 -22.88
CA ASN A 221 43.81 8.09 -23.39
C ASN A 221 44.63 8.82 -22.32
N SER A 222 45.48 8.07 -21.68
CA SER A 222 46.64 8.53 -20.92
C SER A 222 47.53 9.36 -21.80
N VAL A 223 47.83 10.56 -21.36
CA VAL A 223 48.94 11.38 -21.88
C VAL A 223 50.15 11.05 -21.02
N GLU A 224 51.23 10.74 -21.73
CA GLU A 224 52.60 10.66 -21.23
C GLU A 224 53.05 11.94 -20.53
#